data_ed5df5d20dd663c681bd47b4ef0b56c6
#
_entry.id   ed5df5d20dd663c681bd47b4ef0b56c6
#
_cell.length_a   1.000
_cell.length_b   1.000
_cell.length_c   1.000
_cell.angle_alpha   90.00
_cell.angle_beta   90.00
_cell.angle_gamma   90.00
#
_symmetry.space_group_name_H-M   'P 1'
#
loop_
_entity.id
_entity.type
_entity.pdbx_description
1 polymer ?
#
loop_
_entity_poly.entity_id
_entity_poly.type
_entity_poly.pdbx_seq_one_letter_code
_entity_poly.pdbx_strand_id
1 'polypeptide(L)'
;MTTAEAIRLVGAARDDEELFGVDAPERRYRELVAALHPDRLSLAGPGLQAEATAAFVEVTTRWRSRHVTELNGYRCGRPAHCGDLADLYDVGDDRLLKLPRAASDNDLMLQEERALRRLAEHGDPRWLPYVPRLVDSFAHRDAATGAERRINVIATAPRLHSLVEVRRAYPDGLDARDVAWMWRRLLVALGLAHRAGLVHGAVLPPHVLIEPDAHGVVLVDWCFSTDTGGVVPALVPDYQDWYPPEVTDRRPVGPGTDIAMAVRCMGWLMGRHAPAELRAFVNGCQQPHLPARPDDAWRLLGELDEVLERLYGPRTFRPFTLNP
;
A
#
# COMPACT_ATOMS: atom_id res chain seq x y z
N MET A 1 -18.81 -20.25 26.31
CA MET A 1 -20.05 -20.21 25.52
C MET A 1 -20.03 -21.36 24.51
N THR A 2 -21.10 -22.14 24.43
CA THR A 2 -21.28 -23.23 23.44
C THR A 2 -21.81 -22.68 22.13
N THR A 3 -21.68 -23.45 21.03
CA THR A 3 -22.22 -23.07 19.73
C THR A 3 -23.73 -22.84 19.74
N ALA A 4 -24.48 -23.73 20.43
CA ALA A 4 -25.94 -23.62 20.55
C ALA A 4 -26.37 -22.38 21.36
N GLU A 5 -25.61 -22.01 22.39
CA GLU A 5 -25.83 -20.75 23.14
C GLU A 5 -25.55 -19.53 22.25
N ALA A 6 -24.48 -19.56 21.46
CA ALA A 6 -24.13 -18.47 20.57
C ALA A 6 -25.19 -18.27 19.48
N ILE A 7 -25.70 -19.33 18.84
CA ILE A 7 -26.76 -19.27 17.84
C ILE A 7 -28.02 -18.64 18.45
N ARG A 8 -28.44 -19.11 19.66
CA ARG A 8 -29.61 -18.54 20.33
C ARG A 8 -29.46 -17.07 20.66
N LEU A 9 -28.28 -16.65 21.15
CA LEU A 9 -27.99 -15.25 21.44
C LEU A 9 -28.09 -14.39 20.20
N VAL A 10 -27.51 -14.83 19.09
CA VAL A 10 -27.58 -14.10 17.83
C VAL A 10 -29.01 -13.94 17.33
N GLY A 11 -29.80 -15.04 17.38
CA GLY A 11 -31.18 -15.02 16.94
C GLY A 11 -32.13 -14.25 17.88
N ALA A 12 -31.78 -14.06 19.16
CA ALA A 12 -32.59 -13.34 20.13
C ALA A 12 -32.26 -11.84 20.23
N ALA A 13 -31.04 -11.45 19.87
CA ALA A 13 -30.59 -10.06 20.01
C ALA A 13 -31.25 -9.12 18.99
N ARG A 14 -32.00 -8.12 19.48
CA ARG A 14 -32.70 -7.14 18.66
C ARG A 14 -31.78 -6.04 18.16
N ASP A 15 -30.74 -5.72 18.92
CA ASP A 15 -29.75 -4.70 18.58
C ASP A 15 -28.32 -5.13 18.95
N ASP A 16 -27.35 -4.27 18.65
CA ASP A 16 -25.92 -4.54 18.86
C ASP A 16 -25.53 -4.47 20.35
N GLU A 17 -26.25 -3.73 21.18
CA GLU A 17 -25.98 -3.66 22.61
C GLU A 17 -26.42 -4.94 23.31
N GLU A 18 -27.57 -5.50 22.92
CA GLU A 18 -28.02 -6.82 23.40
C GLU A 18 -27.05 -7.94 22.97
N LEU A 19 -26.51 -7.88 21.74
CA LEU A 19 -25.63 -8.92 21.20
C LEU A 19 -24.22 -8.84 21.80
N PHE A 20 -23.61 -7.65 21.84
CA PHE A 20 -22.21 -7.47 22.23
C PHE A 20 -21.99 -6.95 23.65
N GLY A 21 -23.04 -6.43 24.29
CA GLY A 21 -22.95 -5.76 25.58
C GLY A 21 -22.34 -4.36 25.49
N VAL A 22 -22.46 -3.61 26.58
CA VAL A 22 -21.96 -2.22 26.68
C VAL A 22 -20.52 -2.19 27.21
N ASP A 23 -20.21 -2.98 28.26
CA ASP A 23 -18.95 -2.86 29.02
C ASP A 23 -17.72 -3.48 28.35
N ALA A 24 -17.88 -4.54 27.54
CA ALA A 24 -16.75 -5.23 26.91
C ALA A 24 -17.14 -5.86 25.55
N PRO A 25 -17.59 -5.07 24.56
CA PRO A 25 -18.13 -5.58 23.30
C PRO A 25 -17.11 -6.38 22.47
N GLU A 26 -15.81 -5.99 22.49
CA GLU A 26 -14.74 -6.72 21.79
C GLU A 26 -14.51 -8.13 22.35
N ARG A 27 -14.62 -8.25 23.68
CA ARG A 27 -14.51 -9.55 24.34
C ARG A 27 -15.67 -10.45 23.91
N ARG A 28 -16.89 -9.92 23.97
CA ARG A 28 -18.10 -10.63 23.59
C ARG A 28 -18.10 -11.05 22.14
N TYR A 29 -17.68 -10.16 21.24
CA TYR A 29 -17.48 -10.49 19.82
C TYR A 29 -16.52 -11.66 19.63
N ARG A 30 -15.34 -11.64 20.28
CA ARG A 30 -14.36 -12.72 20.19
C ARG A 30 -14.92 -14.06 20.73
N GLU A 31 -15.70 -14.03 21.79
CA GLU A 31 -16.36 -15.23 22.34
C GLU A 31 -17.39 -15.82 21.37
N LEU A 32 -18.20 -14.96 20.71
CA LEU A 32 -19.18 -15.36 19.69
C LEU A 32 -18.49 -15.95 18.45
N VAL A 33 -17.50 -15.24 17.91
CA VAL A 33 -16.73 -15.71 16.74
C VAL A 33 -16.06 -17.05 17.05
N ALA A 34 -15.42 -17.20 18.20
CA ALA A 34 -14.78 -18.45 18.59
C ALA A 34 -15.76 -19.61 18.75
N ALA A 35 -17.01 -19.37 19.17
CA ALA A 35 -18.03 -20.39 19.33
C ALA A 35 -18.70 -20.80 18.00
N LEU A 36 -18.74 -19.89 17.01
CA LEU A 36 -19.43 -20.06 15.74
C LEU A 36 -18.50 -20.37 14.56
N HIS A 37 -17.17 -20.37 14.78
CA HIS A 37 -16.20 -20.52 13.69
C HIS A 37 -16.36 -21.84 12.94
N PRO A 38 -16.45 -21.82 11.58
CA PRO A 38 -16.69 -23.03 10.78
C PRO A 38 -15.68 -24.17 11.04
N ASP A 39 -14.41 -23.86 11.25
CA ASP A 39 -13.36 -24.88 11.48
C ASP A 39 -13.59 -25.72 12.74
N ARG A 40 -14.27 -25.17 13.74
CA ARG A 40 -14.64 -25.90 14.97
C ARG A 40 -15.83 -26.85 14.81
N LEU A 41 -16.57 -26.67 13.73
CA LEU A 41 -17.83 -27.39 13.46
C LEU A 41 -17.71 -28.45 12.38
N SER A 42 -16.47 -28.73 11.93
CA SER A 42 -16.19 -29.73 10.89
C SER A 42 -16.71 -31.13 11.19
N LEU A 43 -16.90 -31.47 12.46
CA LEU A 43 -17.46 -32.76 12.94
C LEU A 43 -18.94 -32.67 13.37
N ALA A 44 -19.58 -31.50 13.27
CA ALA A 44 -20.97 -31.33 13.66
C ALA A 44 -21.92 -31.76 12.52
N GLY A 45 -23.17 -32.08 12.85
CA GLY A 45 -24.17 -32.41 11.84
C GLY A 45 -24.49 -31.22 10.91
N PRO A 46 -24.92 -31.49 9.64
CA PRO A 46 -25.11 -30.45 8.61
C PRO A 46 -26.07 -29.33 9.01
N GLY A 47 -27.12 -29.62 9.78
CA GLY A 47 -28.05 -28.61 10.28
C GLY A 47 -27.39 -27.60 11.21
N LEU A 48 -26.62 -28.08 12.19
CA LEU A 48 -25.91 -27.20 13.13
C LEU A 48 -24.81 -26.38 12.45
N GLN A 49 -24.14 -26.96 11.44
CA GLN A 49 -23.18 -26.22 10.62
C GLN A 49 -23.81 -25.04 9.88
N ALA A 50 -24.99 -25.26 9.25
CA ALA A 50 -25.69 -24.22 8.50
C ALA A 50 -26.16 -23.09 9.44
N GLU A 51 -26.77 -23.43 10.59
CA GLU A 51 -27.22 -22.43 11.57
C GLU A 51 -26.04 -21.64 12.16
N ALA A 52 -24.94 -22.30 12.49
CA ALA A 52 -23.75 -21.63 13.02
C ALA A 52 -23.07 -20.75 11.99
N THR A 53 -23.03 -21.15 10.72
CA THR A 53 -22.51 -20.34 9.63
C THR A 53 -23.35 -19.09 9.42
N ALA A 54 -24.68 -19.20 9.44
CA ALA A 54 -25.59 -18.07 9.33
C ALA A 54 -25.38 -17.09 10.52
N ALA A 55 -25.31 -17.61 11.74
CA ALA A 55 -25.05 -16.82 12.94
C ALA A 55 -23.66 -16.16 12.92
N PHE A 56 -22.64 -16.83 12.40
CA PHE A 56 -21.29 -16.29 12.22
C PHE A 56 -21.29 -15.09 11.25
N VAL A 57 -21.96 -15.24 10.10
CA VAL A 57 -22.14 -14.17 9.12
C VAL A 57 -22.85 -12.97 9.75
N GLU A 58 -23.95 -13.22 10.47
CA GLU A 58 -24.71 -12.16 11.16
C GLU A 58 -23.86 -11.42 12.20
N VAL A 59 -23.16 -12.14 13.10
CA VAL A 59 -22.27 -11.56 14.13
C VAL A 59 -21.18 -10.71 13.48
N THR A 60 -20.53 -11.22 12.45
CA THR A 60 -19.45 -10.49 11.76
C THR A 60 -19.97 -9.27 11.01
N THR A 61 -21.16 -9.35 10.41
CA THR A 61 -21.79 -8.24 9.72
C THR A 61 -22.20 -7.14 10.69
N ARG A 62 -22.93 -7.47 11.79
CA ARG A 62 -23.29 -6.50 12.83
C ARG A 62 -22.06 -5.88 13.48
N TRP A 63 -21.04 -6.67 13.79
CA TRP A 63 -19.80 -6.14 14.36
C TRP A 63 -19.10 -5.15 13.43
N ARG A 64 -19.06 -5.43 12.12
CA ARG A 64 -18.54 -4.49 11.13
C ARG A 64 -19.37 -3.22 11.02
N SER A 65 -20.70 -3.34 11.08
CA SER A 65 -21.62 -2.21 10.96
C SER A 65 -21.57 -1.27 12.18
N ARG A 66 -21.25 -1.78 13.36
CA ARG A 66 -21.21 -1.02 14.62
C ARG A 66 -20.21 0.14 14.61
N HIS A 67 -19.17 0.05 13.80
CA HIS A 67 -18.10 1.05 13.70
C HIS A 67 -18.11 1.78 12.35
N VAL A 68 -19.25 1.83 11.66
CA VAL A 68 -19.35 2.57 10.41
C VAL A 68 -19.52 4.06 10.71
N THR A 69 -18.53 4.84 10.30
CA THR A 69 -18.60 6.29 10.22
C THR A 69 -18.88 6.70 8.79
N GLU A 70 -19.78 7.65 8.57
CA GLU A 70 -20.02 8.21 7.25
C GLU A 70 -19.22 9.49 7.08
N LEU A 71 -18.38 9.53 6.04
CA LEU A 71 -17.54 10.69 5.71
C LEU A 71 -17.85 11.10 4.27
N ASN A 72 -18.58 12.20 4.11
CA ASN A 72 -18.99 12.73 2.78
C ASN A 72 -19.66 11.67 1.85
N GLY A 73 -20.56 10.85 2.41
CA GLY A 73 -21.25 9.78 1.68
C GLY A 73 -20.45 8.46 1.58
N TYR A 74 -19.20 8.42 2.01
CA TYR A 74 -18.39 7.21 2.09
C TYR A 74 -18.62 6.50 3.43
N ARG A 75 -18.93 5.21 3.37
CA ARG A 75 -19.12 4.38 4.57
C ARG A 75 -17.79 3.75 4.97
N CYS A 76 -17.23 4.24 6.07
CA CYS A 76 -15.96 3.78 6.61
C CYS A 76 -16.20 2.82 7.77
N GLY A 77 -15.82 1.55 7.59
CA GLY A 77 -15.83 0.53 8.64
C GLY A 77 -14.55 0.59 9.49
N ARG A 78 -13.95 -0.57 9.75
CA ARG A 78 -12.59 -0.62 10.32
C ARG A 78 -11.55 -0.29 9.26
N PRO A 79 -10.43 0.33 9.64
CA PRO A 79 -9.34 0.53 8.73
C PRO A 79 -8.89 -0.80 8.08
N ALA A 80 -8.78 -0.83 6.77
CA ALA A 80 -8.17 -1.94 6.04
C ALA A 80 -6.66 -1.98 6.26
N HIS A 81 -6.04 -0.79 6.34
CA HIS A 81 -4.62 -0.62 6.64
C HIS A 81 -4.41 0.57 7.56
N CYS A 82 -3.49 0.43 8.51
CA CYS A 82 -3.05 1.49 9.39
C CYS A 82 -1.63 1.92 8.99
N GLY A 83 -1.51 3.08 8.34
CA GLY A 83 -0.23 3.67 7.96
C GLY A 83 0.33 4.63 9.01
N ASP A 84 1.49 5.20 8.75
CA ASP A 84 2.13 6.16 9.65
C ASP A 84 1.38 7.50 9.70
N LEU A 85 0.94 8.00 8.54
CA LEU A 85 0.26 9.28 8.38
C LEU A 85 -1.25 9.17 8.39
N ALA A 86 -1.81 8.09 7.84
CA ALA A 86 -3.23 7.94 7.61
C ALA A 86 -3.70 6.51 7.81
N ASP A 87 -4.94 6.36 8.24
CA ASP A 87 -5.66 5.11 8.20
C ASP A 87 -6.42 5.01 6.87
N LEU A 88 -6.37 3.83 6.24
CA LEU A 88 -7.01 3.56 4.96
C LEU A 88 -8.25 2.70 5.17
N TYR A 89 -9.38 3.16 4.66
CA TYR A 89 -10.66 2.48 4.75
C TYR A 89 -11.09 1.99 3.37
N ASP A 90 -11.43 0.71 3.26
CA ASP A 90 -12.10 0.19 2.08
C ASP A 90 -13.52 0.77 2.01
N VAL A 91 -13.81 1.48 0.93
CA VAL A 91 -15.11 2.13 0.69
C VAL A 91 -15.82 1.56 -0.54
N GLY A 92 -15.39 0.37 -0.99
CA GLY A 92 -15.96 -0.35 -2.13
C GLY A 92 -15.39 0.09 -3.49
N ASP A 93 -15.69 -0.67 -4.53
CA ASP A 93 -15.30 -0.40 -5.92
C ASP A 93 -13.78 -0.18 -6.11
N ASP A 94 -12.95 -0.98 -5.42
CA ASP A 94 -11.49 -0.85 -5.42
C ASP A 94 -11.00 0.55 -5.01
N ARG A 95 -11.71 1.18 -4.06
CA ARG A 95 -11.40 2.52 -3.55
C ARG A 95 -10.99 2.46 -2.08
N LEU A 96 -9.96 3.23 -1.76
CA LEU A 96 -9.48 3.44 -0.40
C LEU A 96 -9.64 4.92 -0.02
N LEU A 97 -10.29 5.17 1.12
CA LEU A 97 -10.35 6.48 1.73
C LEU A 97 -9.19 6.61 2.71
N LYS A 98 -8.33 7.61 2.51
CA LYS A 98 -7.19 7.96 3.36
C LYS A 98 -7.60 9.06 4.33
N LEU A 99 -7.73 8.72 5.60
CA LEU A 99 -8.00 9.64 6.69
C LEU A 99 -6.72 9.91 7.47
N PRO A 100 -6.16 11.14 7.45
CA PRO A 100 -4.95 11.44 8.21
C PRO A 100 -5.20 11.30 9.71
N ARG A 101 -4.20 10.77 10.44
CA ARG A 101 -4.30 10.56 11.89
C ARG A 101 -4.29 11.87 12.66
N ALA A 102 -3.57 12.87 12.17
CA ALA A 102 -3.49 14.19 12.77
C ALA A 102 -3.88 15.27 11.76
N ALA A 103 -4.45 16.38 12.26
CA ALA A 103 -4.74 17.55 11.43
C ALA A 103 -3.47 18.25 10.93
N SER A 104 -2.33 18.04 11.59
CA SER A 104 -1.00 18.50 11.14
C SER A 104 -0.58 17.90 9.80
N ASP A 105 -1.18 16.75 9.41
CA ASP A 105 -0.80 16.04 8.18
C ASP A 105 -1.66 16.44 6.98
N ASN A 106 -2.55 17.44 7.15
CA ASN A 106 -3.39 17.95 6.07
C ASN A 106 -2.60 18.47 4.86
N ASP A 107 -1.44 19.07 5.09
CA ASP A 107 -0.57 19.57 4.03
C ASP A 107 -0.03 18.43 3.17
N LEU A 108 0.26 17.28 3.78
CA LEU A 108 0.70 16.07 3.09
C LEU A 108 -0.45 15.46 2.27
N MET A 109 -1.67 15.46 2.80
CA MET A 109 -2.85 15.03 2.04
C MET A 109 -3.13 15.94 0.84
N LEU A 110 -2.98 17.26 1.01
CA LEU A 110 -3.09 18.22 -0.07
C LEU A 110 -1.98 18.04 -1.12
N GLN A 111 -0.77 17.70 -0.69
CA GLN A 111 0.34 17.40 -1.60
C GLN A 111 0.06 16.15 -2.44
N GLU A 112 -0.49 15.08 -1.83
CA GLU A 112 -0.90 13.88 -2.57
C GLU A 112 -1.99 14.20 -3.61
N GLU A 113 -3.01 14.98 -3.23
CA GLU A 113 -4.03 15.43 -4.19
C GLU A 113 -3.42 16.15 -5.39
N ARG A 114 -2.53 17.12 -5.15
CA ARG A 114 -1.85 17.89 -6.20
C ARG A 114 -1.01 17.01 -7.12
N ALA A 115 -0.24 16.09 -6.52
CA ALA A 115 0.60 15.17 -7.27
C ALA A 115 -0.23 14.24 -8.17
N LEU A 116 -1.28 13.62 -7.63
CA LEU A 116 -2.13 12.71 -8.40
C LEU A 116 -2.92 13.42 -9.50
N ARG A 117 -3.41 14.64 -9.27
CA ARG A 117 -4.04 15.47 -10.32
C ARG A 117 -3.03 15.78 -11.43
N ARG A 118 -1.82 16.22 -11.06
CA ARG A 118 -0.77 16.55 -12.04
C ARG A 118 -0.36 15.35 -12.88
N LEU A 119 -0.25 14.16 -12.27
CA LEU A 119 0.02 12.91 -12.98
C LEU A 119 -1.11 12.56 -13.95
N ALA A 120 -2.37 12.76 -13.56
CA ALA A 120 -3.51 12.51 -14.42
C ALA A 120 -3.58 13.51 -15.61
N GLU A 121 -3.22 14.77 -15.39
CA GLU A 121 -3.26 15.84 -16.41
C GLU A 121 -2.10 15.77 -17.41
N HIS A 122 -0.91 15.41 -16.94
CA HIS A 122 0.32 15.46 -17.75
C HIS A 122 0.91 14.10 -18.07
N GLY A 123 0.39 13.03 -17.45
CA GLY A 123 0.88 11.67 -17.63
C GLY A 123 0.38 11.05 -18.95
N ASP A 124 1.21 10.20 -19.55
CA ASP A 124 0.77 9.35 -20.65
C ASP A 124 -0.25 8.31 -20.14
N PRO A 125 -1.48 8.25 -20.70
CA PRO A 125 -2.53 7.33 -20.25
C PRO A 125 -2.10 5.85 -20.15
N ARG A 126 -1.13 5.43 -20.95
CA ARG A 126 -0.58 4.06 -20.94
C ARG A 126 0.12 3.71 -19.62
N TRP A 127 0.62 4.73 -18.92
CA TRP A 127 1.42 4.56 -17.70
C TRP A 127 0.70 4.98 -16.42
N LEU A 128 -0.50 5.57 -16.52
CA LEU A 128 -1.32 5.93 -15.36
C LEU A 128 -1.68 4.74 -14.45
N PRO A 129 -1.83 3.49 -14.93
CA PRO A 129 -2.06 2.34 -14.03
C PRO A 129 -0.93 2.06 -13.03
N TYR A 130 0.25 2.68 -13.18
CA TYR A 130 1.36 2.54 -12.23
C TYR A 130 1.28 3.47 -11.01
N VAL A 131 0.25 4.29 -10.95
CA VAL A 131 -0.01 5.23 -9.84
C VAL A 131 -1.49 5.17 -9.45
N PRO A 132 -1.86 5.48 -8.19
CA PRO A 132 -3.26 5.54 -7.79
C PRO A 132 -4.01 6.64 -8.57
N ARG A 133 -5.28 6.40 -8.87
CA ARG A 133 -6.16 7.43 -9.41
C ARG A 133 -6.87 8.16 -8.27
N LEU A 134 -6.74 9.48 -8.19
CA LEU A 134 -7.54 10.28 -7.29
C LEU A 134 -9.02 10.23 -7.73
N VAL A 135 -9.89 9.84 -6.82
CA VAL A 135 -11.35 9.78 -7.03
C VAL A 135 -12.01 11.03 -6.47
N ASP A 136 -11.66 11.38 -5.22
CA ASP A 136 -12.22 12.52 -4.50
C ASP A 136 -11.19 13.08 -3.52
N SER A 137 -11.36 14.35 -3.13
CA SER A 137 -10.57 14.99 -2.08
C SER A 137 -11.41 16.09 -1.43
N PHE A 138 -11.60 16.01 -0.10
CA PHE A 138 -12.45 16.93 0.63
C PHE A 138 -11.92 17.19 2.05
N ALA A 139 -12.38 18.29 2.65
CA ALA A 139 -12.17 18.56 4.06
C ALA A 139 -13.34 18.00 4.87
N HIS A 140 -13.05 17.33 5.99
CA HIS A 140 -14.02 16.86 6.96
C HIS A 140 -13.70 17.46 8.32
N ARG A 141 -14.73 18.04 8.97
CA ARG A 141 -14.62 18.55 10.33
C ARG A 141 -15.19 17.52 11.30
N ASP A 142 -14.34 16.99 12.17
CA ASP A 142 -14.73 16.09 13.23
C ASP A 142 -15.68 16.79 14.22
N ALA A 143 -16.88 16.25 14.40
CA ALA A 143 -17.91 16.88 15.22
C ALA A 143 -17.56 16.91 16.73
N ALA A 144 -16.74 15.95 17.20
CA ALA A 144 -16.39 15.84 18.63
C ALA A 144 -15.21 16.75 18.99
N THR A 145 -14.22 16.85 18.12
CA THR A 145 -12.97 17.58 18.38
C THR A 145 -12.93 18.96 17.70
N GLY A 146 -13.78 19.20 16.69
CA GLY A 146 -13.75 20.39 15.85
C GLY A 146 -12.54 20.42 14.89
N ALA A 147 -11.67 19.41 14.90
CA ALA A 147 -10.51 19.34 14.04
C ALA A 147 -10.93 19.11 12.58
N GLU A 148 -10.32 19.87 11.67
CA GLU A 148 -10.49 19.68 10.24
C GLU A 148 -9.41 18.75 9.71
N ARG A 149 -9.81 17.72 8.96
CA ARG A 149 -8.92 16.76 8.30
C ARG A 149 -9.16 16.73 6.81
N ARG A 150 -8.07 16.77 6.03
CA ARG A 150 -8.11 16.60 4.59
C ARG A 150 -8.11 15.11 4.24
N ILE A 151 -9.13 14.66 3.53
CA ILE A 151 -9.35 13.25 3.19
C ILE A 151 -9.17 13.08 1.68
N ASN A 152 -8.43 12.06 1.27
CA ASN A 152 -8.31 11.65 -0.14
C ASN A 152 -8.99 10.29 -0.34
N VAL A 153 -9.71 10.14 -1.44
CA VAL A 153 -10.22 8.86 -1.90
C VAL A 153 -9.47 8.49 -3.17
N ILE A 154 -8.78 7.37 -3.14
CA ILE A 154 -7.97 6.86 -4.22
C ILE A 154 -8.48 5.51 -4.71
N ALA A 155 -8.33 5.24 -6.01
CA ALA A 155 -8.57 3.92 -6.59
C ALA A 155 -7.25 3.31 -7.07
N THR A 156 -7.07 2.02 -6.79
CA THR A 156 -5.91 1.23 -7.19
C THR A 156 -6.37 -0.13 -7.72
N ALA A 157 -5.45 -0.93 -8.25
CA ALA A 157 -5.73 -2.33 -8.56
C ALA A 157 -6.04 -3.11 -7.27
N PRO A 158 -6.91 -4.13 -7.33
CA PRO A 158 -7.14 -5.03 -6.20
C PRO A 158 -5.94 -5.97 -5.97
N ARG A 159 -5.88 -6.58 -4.77
CA ARG A 159 -4.90 -7.62 -4.42
C ARG A 159 -3.43 -7.20 -4.61
N LEU A 160 -3.12 -5.98 -4.20
CA LEU A 160 -1.76 -5.48 -4.19
C LEU A 160 -1.02 -5.93 -2.93
N HIS A 161 0.27 -6.22 -3.09
CA HIS A 161 1.18 -6.60 -2.01
C HIS A 161 2.38 -5.66 -1.99
N SER A 162 2.74 -5.17 -0.81
CA SER A 162 3.92 -4.33 -0.63
C SER A 162 5.22 -5.14 -0.80
N LEU A 163 6.32 -4.49 -1.16
CA LEU A 163 7.62 -5.15 -1.18
C LEU A 163 8.03 -5.68 0.21
N VAL A 164 7.47 -5.12 1.29
CA VAL A 164 7.66 -5.64 2.66
C VAL A 164 7.05 -7.03 2.79
N GLU A 165 5.82 -7.22 2.31
CA GLU A 165 5.15 -8.53 2.31
C GLU A 165 5.87 -9.52 1.40
N VAL A 166 6.30 -9.07 0.22
CA VAL A 166 7.13 -9.88 -0.69
C VAL A 166 8.41 -10.35 0.02
N ARG A 167 9.13 -9.46 0.68
CA ARG A 167 10.35 -9.82 1.41
C ARG A 167 10.10 -10.75 2.59
N ARG A 168 8.95 -10.62 3.25
CA ARG A 168 8.54 -11.53 4.33
C ARG A 168 8.28 -12.94 3.82
N ALA A 169 7.64 -13.06 2.64
CA ALA A 169 7.42 -14.36 1.98
C ALA A 169 8.73 -14.99 1.47
N TYR A 170 9.73 -14.16 1.12
CA TYR A 170 11.03 -14.59 0.61
C TYR A 170 12.18 -14.00 1.47
N PRO A 171 12.39 -14.49 2.69
CA PRO A 171 13.33 -13.89 3.65
C PRO A 171 14.79 -13.95 3.21
N ASP A 172 15.16 -14.91 2.36
CA ASP A 172 16.50 -15.05 1.79
C ASP A 172 16.76 -14.18 0.55
N GLY A 173 15.71 -13.57 0.00
CA GLY A 173 15.71 -12.81 -1.25
C GLY A 173 15.10 -13.58 -2.42
N LEU A 174 14.82 -12.85 -3.50
CA LEU A 174 14.23 -13.38 -4.72
C LEU A 174 15.28 -13.63 -5.81
N ASP A 175 14.94 -14.53 -6.73
CA ASP A 175 15.63 -14.64 -8.01
C ASP A 175 15.61 -13.28 -8.72
N ALA A 176 16.77 -12.86 -9.24
CA ALA A 176 16.90 -11.55 -9.88
C ALA A 176 15.98 -11.40 -11.12
N ARG A 177 15.58 -12.50 -11.78
CA ARG A 177 14.63 -12.47 -12.91
C ARG A 177 13.22 -12.09 -12.46
N ASP A 178 12.83 -12.47 -11.23
CA ASP A 178 11.54 -12.10 -10.66
C ASP A 178 11.58 -10.64 -10.19
N VAL A 179 12.69 -10.18 -9.61
CA VAL A 179 12.88 -8.76 -9.28
C VAL A 179 12.94 -7.88 -10.54
N ALA A 180 13.44 -8.41 -11.66
CA ALA A 180 13.63 -7.65 -12.90
C ALA A 180 12.32 -7.05 -13.45
N TRP A 181 11.21 -7.79 -13.42
CA TRP A 181 9.95 -7.25 -13.90
C TRP A 181 9.40 -6.15 -12.96
N MET A 182 9.57 -6.30 -11.63
CA MET A 182 9.18 -5.28 -10.64
C MET A 182 9.99 -4.00 -10.87
N TRP A 183 11.30 -4.14 -11.09
CA TRP A 183 12.21 -3.02 -11.34
C TRP A 183 11.84 -2.24 -12.60
N ARG A 184 11.63 -2.95 -13.72
CA ARG A 184 11.19 -2.34 -14.97
C ARG A 184 9.91 -1.51 -14.78
N ARG A 185 8.92 -2.05 -14.10
CA ARG A 185 7.64 -1.38 -13.85
C ARG A 185 7.79 -0.17 -12.94
N LEU A 186 8.62 -0.29 -11.90
CA LEU A 186 8.92 0.82 -11.01
C LEU A 186 9.62 1.98 -11.75
N LEU A 187 10.57 1.68 -12.63
CA LEU A 187 11.23 2.70 -13.46
C LEU A 187 10.25 3.39 -14.41
N VAL A 188 9.24 2.69 -14.94
CA VAL A 188 8.16 3.30 -15.72
C VAL A 188 7.34 4.28 -14.86
N ALA A 189 6.96 3.89 -13.64
CA ALA A 189 6.24 4.78 -12.71
C ALA A 189 7.04 6.05 -12.40
N LEU A 190 8.33 5.90 -12.13
CA LEU A 190 9.23 7.03 -11.88
C LEU A 190 9.41 7.90 -13.13
N GLY A 191 9.61 7.30 -14.30
CA GLY A 191 9.74 8.04 -15.55
C GLY A 191 8.49 8.85 -15.90
N LEU A 192 7.29 8.34 -15.57
CA LEU A 192 6.04 9.08 -15.67
C LEU A 192 6.05 10.34 -14.77
N ALA A 193 6.40 10.14 -13.49
CA ALA A 193 6.44 11.22 -12.50
C ALA A 193 7.48 12.30 -12.84
N HIS A 194 8.68 11.88 -13.21
CA HIS A 194 9.77 12.79 -13.52
C HIS A 194 9.45 13.65 -14.76
N ARG A 195 8.78 13.09 -15.78
CA ARG A 195 8.30 13.87 -16.93
C ARG A 195 7.22 14.87 -16.55
N ALA A 196 6.40 14.57 -15.55
CA ALA A 196 5.45 15.54 -14.98
C ALA A 196 6.13 16.57 -14.06
N GLY A 197 7.46 16.54 -13.90
CA GLY A 197 8.23 17.42 -13.03
C GLY A 197 8.10 17.12 -11.53
N LEU A 198 7.69 15.90 -11.18
CA LEU A 198 7.52 15.45 -9.81
C LEU A 198 8.64 14.49 -9.40
N VAL A 199 9.06 14.58 -8.13
CA VAL A 199 9.87 13.61 -7.44
C VAL A 199 9.00 12.98 -6.36
N HIS A 200 8.94 11.65 -6.27
CA HIS A 200 8.13 10.94 -5.28
C HIS A 200 8.66 11.15 -3.86
N GLY A 201 9.98 11.16 -3.70
CA GLY A 201 10.67 11.49 -2.45
C GLY A 201 10.64 10.39 -1.37
N ALA A 202 9.83 9.35 -1.54
CA ALA A 202 9.72 8.25 -0.57
C ALA A 202 9.51 6.90 -1.27
N VAL A 203 10.36 6.54 -2.24
CA VAL A 203 10.34 5.23 -2.91
C VAL A 203 10.88 4.17 -1.95
N LEU A 204 9.99 3.68 -1.09
CA LEU A 204 10.29 2.77 0.03
C LEU A 204 9.58 1.43 -0.15
N PRO A 205 10.03 0.35 0.50
CA PRO A 205 9.39 -0.96 0.39
C PRO A 205 7.87 -1.00 0.69
N PRO A 206 7.31 -0.26 1.66
CA PRO A 206 5.86 -0.22 1.87
C PRO A 206 5.09 0.57 0.80
N HIS A 207 5.74 1.47 0.06
CA HIS A 207 5.10 2.33 -0.94
C HIS A 207 5.16 1.77 -2.36
N VAL A 208 5.89 0.70 -2.59
CA VAL A 208 5.92 -0.02 -3.87
C VAL A 208 5.06 -1.26 -3.73
N LEU A 209 3.92 -1.26 -4.38
CA LEU A 209 2.97 -2.37 -4.36
C LEU A 209 3.05 -3.15 -5.66
N ILE A 210 2.95 -4.47 -5.58
CA ILE A 210 2.94 -5.36 -6.74
C ILE A 210 1.62 -6.12 -6.85
N GLU A 211 1.24 -6.41 -8.08
CA GLU A 211 0.21 -7.38 -8.45
C GLU A 211 0.91 -8.56 -9.12
N PRO A 212 0.96 -9.75 -8.46
CA PRO A 212 1.78 -10.88 -8.91
C PRO A 212 1.34 -11.48 -10.25
N ASP A 213 0.03 -11.64 -10.49
CA ASP A 213 -0.50 -12.40 -11.60
C ASP A 213 -0.25 -11.71 -12.95
N ALA A 214 -0.49 -10.41 -13.04
CA ALA A 214 -0.28 -9.60 -14.25
C ALA A 214 1.07 -8.87 -14.29
N HIS A 215 1.94 -9.05 -13.28
CA HIS A 215 3.19 -8.31 -13.11
C HIS A 215 2.96 -6.78 -13.06
N GLY A 216 1.94 -6.38 -12.32
CA GLY A 216 1.63 -4.97 -12.06
C GLY A 216 2.53 -4.39 -10.96
N VAL A 217 2.79 -3.09 -11.04
CA VAL A 217 3.41 -2.31 -9.95
C VAL A 217 2.62 -1.02 -9.81
N VAL A 218 2.32 -0.63 -8.57
CA VAL A 218 1.72 0.67 -8.24
C VAL A 218 2.58 1.36 -7.20
N LEU A 219 3.02 2.57 -7.51
CA LEU A 219 3.74 3.44 -6.58
C LEU A 219 2.74 4.32 -5.85
N VAL A 220 2.62 4.16 -4.53
CA VAL A 220 1.63 4.82 -3.66
C VAL A 220 2.28 5.82 -2.71
N ASP A 221 1.47 6.54 -1.92
CA ASP A 221 1.93 7.52 -0.93
C ASP A 221 2.62 8.75 -1.53
N TRP A 222 1.96 9.37 -2.51
CA TRP A 222 2.37 10.61 -3.17
C TRP A 222 2.33 11.84 -2.24
N CYS A 223 1.91 11.68 -0.99
CA CYS A 223 1.95 12.71 0.03
C CYS A 223 3.37 13.20 0.37
N PHE A 224 4.40 12.40 0.12
CA PHE A 224 5.80 12.76 0.29
C PHE A 224 6.43 13.44 -0.94
N SER A 225 5.69 13.54 -2.03
CA SER A 225 6.21 14.07 -3.29
C SER A 225 6.50 15.57 -3.23
N THR A 226 7.35 16.01 -4.14
CA THR A 226 7.66 17.42 -4.33
C THR A 226 7.97 17.71 -5.80
N ASP A 227 8.04 18.99 -6.18
CA ASP A 227 8.56 19.39 -7.48
C ASP A 227 10.05 19.04 -7.59
N THR A 228 10.51 18.79 -8.82
CA THR A 228 11.96 18.67 -9.09
C THR A 228 12.69 19.93 -8.64
N GLY A 229 13.70 19.76 -7.81
CA GLY A 229 14.42 20.87 -7.16
C GLY A 229 13.80 21.34 -5.84
N GLY A 230 12.66 20.77 -5.44
CA GLY A 230 12.05 21.00 -4.13
C GLY A 230 12.70 20.17 -3.02
N VAL A 231 12.11 20.26 -1.83
CA VAL A 231 12.55 19.51 -0.63
C VAL A 231 11.44 18.56 -0.20
N VAL A 232 11.78 17.31 0.09
CA VAL A 232 10.82 16.31 0.58
C VAL A 232 10.16 16.81 1.88
N PRO A 233 8.81 16.88 1.96
CA PRO A 233 8.12 17.54 3.06
C PRO A 233 8.24 16.81 4.39
N ALA A 234 8.25 15.48 4.38
CA ALA A 234 8.34 14.64 5.57
C ALA A 234 9.12 13.35 5.27
N LEU A 235 9.59 12.67 6.32
CA LEU A 235 10.25 11.36 6.25
C LEU A 235 9.37 10.33 6.94
N VAL A 236 9.41 9.09 6.45
CA VAL A 236 8.82 7.93 7.13
C VAL A 236 9.77 7.51 8.26
N PRO A 237 9.36 7.58 9.54
CA PRO A 237 10.27 7.41 10.67
C PRO A 237 11.02 6.07 10.68
N ASP A 238 10.33 4.97 10.35
CA ASP A 238 10.90 3.62 10.36
C ASP A 238 11.88 3.35 9.21
N TYR A 239 11.97 4.28 8.24
CA TYR A 239 12.79 4.16 7.04
C TYR A 239 13.85 5.26 6.91
N GLN A 240 14.22 5.94 7.98
CA GLN A 240 15.17 7.06 7.92
C GLN A 240 16.50 6.69 7.24
N ASP A 241 17.03 5.50 7.53
CA ASP A 241 18.26 4.99 6.92
C ASP A 241 18.12 4.66 5.42
N TRP A 242 16.91 4.64 4.88
CA TRP A 242 16.67 4.37 3.46
C TRP A 242 16.80 5.60 2.57
N TYR A 243 16.76 6.78 3.16
CA TYR A 243 16.84 8.02 2.41
C TYR A 243 18.27 8.36 2.04
N PRO A 244 18.51 8.90 0.82
CA PRO A 244 19.81 9.44 0.45
C PRO A 244 20.10 10.76 1.17
N PRO A 245 21.37 11.17 1.25
CA PRO A 245 21.79 12.33 2.07
C PRO A 245 21.07 13.63 1.77
N GLU A 246 20.73 13.92 0.50
CA GLU A 246 20.02 15.15 0.15
C GLU A 246 18.63 15.23 0.79
N VAL A 247 17.97 14.09 1.04
CA VAL A 247 16.65 14.05 1.68
C VAL A 247 16.80 14.28 3.19
N THR A 248 17.72 13.57 3.86
CA THR A 248 17.94 13.72 5.29
C THR A 248 18.49 15.10 5.65
N ASP A 249 19.32 15.69 4.78
CA ASP A 249 19.87 17.03 4.93
C ASP A 249 18.90 18.15 4.51
N ARG A 250 17.67 17.78 4.09
CA ARG A 250 16.64 18.72 3.63
C ARG A 250 17.14 19.64 2.50
N ARG A 251 17.86 19.06 1.56
CA ARG A 251 18.36 19.71 0.36
C ARG A 251 17.44 19.44 -0.83
N PRO A 252 17.56 20.25 -1.93
CA PRO A 252 16.82 20.02 -3.16
C PRO A 252 17.04 18.59 -3.70
N VAL A 253 15.93 17.96 -4.14
CA VAL A 253 15.90 16.60 -4.70
C VAL A 253 15.60 16.62 -6.20
N GLY A 254 15.90 15.51 -6.87
CA GLY A 254 15.65 15.33 -8.29
C GLY A 254 15.38 13.87 -8.63
N PRO A 255 15.22 13.54 -9.93
CA PRO A 255 14.95 12.18 -10.41
C PRO A 255 15.97 11.14 -9.88
N GLY A 256 17.24 11.51 -9.76
CA GLY A 256 18.29 10.64 -9.22
C GLY A 256 18.08 10.26 -7.74
N THR A 257 17.30 11.03 -6.98
CA THR A 257 16.89 10.70 -5.61
C THR A 257 15.95 9.48 -5.60
N ASP A 258 14.88 9.52 -6.37
CA ASP A 258 13.93 8.41 -6.51
C ASP A 258 14.59 7.16 -7.10
N ILE A 259 15.45 7.34 -8.10
CA ILE A 259 16.20 6.23 -8.74
C ILE A 259 17.07 5.54 -7.70
N ALA A 260 17.81 6.28 -6.87
CA ALA A 260 18.65 5.70 -5.83
C ALA A 260 17.84 4.89 -4.80
N MET A 261 16.66 5.39 -4.42
CA MET A 261 15.76 4.67 -3.51
C MET A 261 15.16 3.42 -4.18
N ALA A 262 14.73 3.52 -5.44
CA ALA A 262 14.19 2.40 -6.20
C ALA A 262 15.19 1.25 -6.35
N VAL A 263 16.43 1.55 -6.75
CA VAL A 263 17.47 0.52 -6.89
C VAL A 263 17.85 -0.10 -5.54
N ARG A 264 17.76 0.66 -4.45
CA ARG A 264 17.92 0.15 -3.09
C ARG A 264 16.85 -0.89 -2.74
N CYS A 265 15.58 -0.61 -3.07
CA CYS A 265 14.49 -1.57 -2.92
C CYS A 265 14.75 -2.86 -3.70
N MET A 266 15.20 -2.75 -4.96
CA MET A 266 15.46 -3.91 -5.81
C MET A 266 16.68 -4.71 -5.34
N GLY A 267 17.75 -4.04 -4.93
CA GLY A 267 18.92 -4.69 -4.32
C GLY A 267 18.55 -5.44 -3.03
N TRP A 268 17.73 -4.83 -2.20
CA TRP A 268 17.21 -5.44 -0.99
C TRP A 268 16.34 -6.67 -1.27
N LEU A 269 15.47 -6.63 -2.28
CA LEU A 269 14.65 -7.78 -2.68
C LEU A 269 15.50 -8.96 -3.19
N MET A 270 16.50 -8.70 -4.02
CA MET A 270 17.41 -9.75 -4.49
C MET A 270 18.26 -10.36 -3.37
N GLY A 271 18.61 -9.55 -2.35
CA GLY A 271 19.43 -10.00 -1.23
C GLY A 271 20.73 -10.68 -1.71
N ARG A 272 21.02 -11.85 -1.14
CA ARG A 272 22.21 -12.65 -1.51
C ARG A 272 22.18 -13.22 -2.92
N HIS A 273 21.01 -13.29 -3.55
CA HIS A 273 20.84 -13.85 -4.89
C HIS A 273 21.14 -12.86 -6.03
N ALA A 274 21.51 -11.61 -5.70
CA ALA A 274 21.86 -10.61 -6.70
C ALA A 274 23.12 -11.02 -7.49
N PRO A 275 23.07 -11.13 -8.84
CA PRO A 275 24.26 -11.28 -9.67
C PRO A 275 25.25 -10.12 -9.51
N ALA A 276 26.52 -10.35 -9.80
CA ALA A 276 27.57 -9.32 -9.66
C ALA A 276 27.28 -8.07 -10.50
N GLU A 277 26.81 -8.28 -11.73
CA GLU A 277 26.46 -7.22 -12.68
C GLU A 277 25.30 -6.35 -12.17
N LEU A 278 24.26 -6.96 -11.59
CA LEU A 278 23.14 -6.22 -11.01
C LEU A 278 23.53 -5.52 -9.72
N ARG A 279 24.41 -6.10 -8.90
CA ARG A 279 24.98 -5.38 -7.73
C ARG A 279 25.80 -4.16 -8.18
N ALA A 280 26.62 -4.30 -9.23
CA ALA A 280 27.36 -3.17 -9.79
C ALA A 280 26.43 -2.09 -10.33
N PHE A 281 25.32 -2.47 -10.99
CA PHE A 281 24.30 -1.56 -11.48
C PHE A 281 23.62 -0.80 -10.33
N VAL A 282 23.21 -1.49 -9.26
CA VAL A 282 22.67 -0.87 -8.04
C VAL A 282 23.64 0.12 -7.46
N ASN A 283 24.92 -0.26 -7.30
CA ASN A 283 25.96 0.61 -6.72
C ASN A 283 26.22 1.85 -7.59
N GLY A 284 26.17 1.70 -8.92
CA GLY A 284 26.30 2.82 -9.86
C GLY A 284 25.22 3.89 -9.68
N CYS A 285 23.98 3.45 -9.35
CA CYS A 285 22.85 4.35 -9.14
C CYS A 285 22.78 4.95 -7.72
N GLN A 286 23.55 4.44 -6.76
CA GLN A 286 23.54 4.88 -5.35
C GLN A 286 24.72 5.79 -4.98
N GLN A 287 25.27 6.53 -5.96
CA GLN A 287 26.37 7.45 -5.68
C GLN A 287 25.98 8.48 -4.60
N PRO A 288 26.89 8.85 -3.68
CA PRO A 288 26.59 9.80 -2.58
C PRO A 288 26.12 11.17 -3.10
N HIS A 289 26.69 11.65 -4.20
CA HIS A 289 26.36 12.95 -4.78
C HIS A 289 25.26 12.82 -5.84
N LEU A 290 24.17 13.56 -5.66
CA LEU A 290 23.02 13.52 -6.57
C LEU A 290 23.39 13.73 -8.05
N PRO A 291 24.25 14.70 -8.45
CA PRO A 291 24.66 14.89 -9.85
C PRO A 291 25.47 13.72 -10.46
N ALA A 292 25.96 12.79 -9.65
CA ALA A 292 26.69 11.61 -10.13
C ALA A 292 25.79 10.40 -10.36
N ARG A 293 24.49 10.52 -10.06
CA ARG A 293 23.50 9.47 -10.26
C ARG A 293 22.81 9.63 -11.62
N PRO A 294 22.30 8.52 -12.20
CA PRO A 294 21.34 8.61 -13.30
C PRO A 294 20.14 9.46 -12.90
N ASP A 295 19.67 10.30 -13.81
CA ASP A 295 18.55 11.21 -13.62
C ASP A 295 17.40 10.99 -14.62
N ASP A 296 17.52 9.99 -15.49
CA ASP A 296 16.50 9.57 -16.45
C ASP A 296 16.14 8.11 -16.26
N ALA A 297 14.94 7.87 -15.70
CA ALA A 297 14.44 6.53 -15.43
C ALA A 297 14.16 5.73 -16.70
N TRP A 298 13.82 6.37 -17.84
CA TRP A 298 13.59 5.69 -19.11
C TRP A 298 14.91 5.22 -19.75
N ARG A 299 15.94 6.05 -19.69
CA ARG A 299 17.28 5.66 -20.13
C ARG A 299 17.80 4.52 -19.27
N LEU A 300 17.66 4.64 -17.96
CA LEU A 300 18.10 3.60 -17.02
C LEU A 300 17.35 2.28 -17.23
N LEU A 301 16.07 2.32 -17.61
CA LEU A 301 15.30 1.14 -17.98
C LEU A 301 15.93 0.41 -19.19
N GLY A 302 16.36 1.15 -20.21
CA GLY A 302 17.06 0.57 -21.35
C GLY A 302 18.39 -0.07 -20.96
N GLU A 303 19.19 0.60 -20.13
CA GLU A 303 20.47 0.08 -19.62
C GLU A 303 20.27 -1.18 -18.75
N LEU A 304 19.20 -1.21 -17.93
CA LEU A 304 18.81 -2.40 -17.15
C LEU A 304 18.44 -3.57 -18.08
N ASP A 305 17.68 -3.31 -19.13
CA ASP A 305 17.27 -4.34 -20.10
C ASP A 305 18.47 -4.95 -20.80
N GLU A 306 19.48 -4.15 -21.19
CA GLU A 306 20.72 -4.65 -21.76
C GLU A 306 21.52 -5.55 -20.78
N VAL A 307 21.58 -5.17 -19.49
CA VAL A 307 22.23 -6.01 -18.46
C VAL A 307 21.49 -7.32 -18.30
N LEU A 308 20.17 -7.29 -18.23
CA LEU A 308 19.33 -8.49 -18.05
C LEU A 308 19.39 -9.42 -19.27
N GLU A 309 19.44 -8.87 -20.49
CA GLU A 309 19.57 -9.65 -21.71
C GLU A 309 20.94 -10.36 -21.79
N ARG A 310 22.02 -9.68 -21.39
CA ARG A 310 23.34 -10.32 -21.29
C ARG A 310 23.37 -11.45 -20.25
N LEU A 311 22.67 -11.30 -19.12
CA LEU A 311 22.66 -12.29 -18.04
C LEU A 311 21.76 -13.49 -18.34
N TYR A 312 20.60 -13.25 -18.95
CA TYR A 312 19.52 -14.26 -19.01
C TYR A 312 18.96 -14.50 -20.41
N GLY A 313 19.46 -13.78 -21.42
CA GLY A 313 18.93 -13.86 -22.78
C GLY A 313 17.61 -13.08 -22.95
N PRO A 314 16.90 -13.34 -24.07
CA PRO A 314 15.66 -12.65 -24.37
C PRO A 314 14.61 -12.76 -23.27
N ARG A 315 13.85 -11.69 -23.08
CA ARG A 315 12.81 -11.62 -22.06
C ARG A 315 11.74 -12.67 -22.26
N THR A 316 11.47 -13.45 -21.20
CA THR A 316 10.35 -14.40 -21.13
C THR A 316 9.45 -14.06 -19.94
N PHE A 317 8.14 -14.31 -20.07
CA PHE A 317 7.23 -14.21 -18.93
C PHE A 317 7.51 -15.36 -17.97
N ARG A 318 7.62 -15.04 -16.68
CA ARG A 318 7.79 -16.03 -15.61
C ARG A 318 6.62 -15.85 -14.64
N PRO A 319 5.76 -16.86 -14.43
CA PRO A 319 4.74 -16.79 -13.40
C PRO A 319 5.38 -16.49 -12.03
N PHE A 320 4.81 -15.56 -11.32
CA PHE A 320 5.24 -15.19 -9.97
C PHE A 320 4.09 -15.41 -9.00
N THR A 321 4.32 -16.18 -7.95
CA THR A 321 3.33 -16.46 -6.90
C THR A 321 3.84 -15.94 -5.58
N LEU A 322 3.03 -15.19 -4.88
CA LEU A 322 3.28 -14.83 -3.50
C LEU A 322 2.55 -15.85 -2.61
N ASN A 323 3.31 -16.78 -2.04
CA ASN A 323 2.78 -17.70 -1.04
C ASN A 323 2.88 -17.01 0.32
N PRO A 324 1.75 -16.72 1.00
CA PRO A 324 1.73 -16.05 2.29
C PRO A 324 2.30 -16.91 3.43
#